data_004dc1327bef74a763abd64b1bbec90a
#
_entry.id   004dc1327bef74a763abd64b1bbec90a
#
_cell.length_a   1.000
_cell.length_b   1.000
_cell.length_c   1.000
_cell.angle_alpha   90.00
_cell.angle_beta   90.00
_cell.angle_gamma   90.00
#
_symmetry.space_group_name_H-M   'P 1'
#
loop_
_entity.id
_entity.type
_entity.pdbx_description
1 polymer ?
#
loop_
_entity_poly.entity_id
_entity_poly.type
_entity_poly.pdbx_seq_one_letter_code
_entity_poly.pdbx_strand_id
1 'polypeptide(L)'
;KVKFIFATRNYTFAEGCEDEKRLAENKIFQFTDNTYDYVNSLIKAYKSTVIYQFYGLMFRHERINNDKIRIPALKGTMGGHTYYMLSIEPATLLKIGFVLHRTRVNTQITMPTYQRLLVPSRLKGIGEFIDKKNGYFPNSVIINFDDSERKNRIQFDLASGGSDDTRTKLGYLTIPNAYCIAYIIDGQHRVYGYAGSKYKDTNTI
;
A
#
# COMPACT_ATOMS: atom_id res chain seq x y z
N LYS A 1 -15.43 -1.41 11.31
CA LYS A 1 -15.57 -2.55 10.38
C LYS A 1 -15.33 -3.85 11.11
N VAL A 2 -16.04 -4.90 10.74
CA VAL A 2 -15.85 -6.27 11.24
C VAL A 2 -15.37 -7.11 10.07
N LYS A 3 -14.35 -7.95 10.29
CA LYS A 3 -13.87 -8.95 9.33
C LYS A 3 -13.93 -10.31 10.00
N PHE A 4 -14.62 -11.23 9.37
CA PHE A 4 -14.62 -12.62 9.81
C PHE A 4 -13.35 -13.31 9.32
N ILE A 5 -12.73 -14.09 10.18
CA ILE A 5 -11.52 -14.85 9.88
C ILE A 5 -11.82 -16.32 10.09
N PHE A 6 -11.53 -17.13 9.11
CA PHE A 6 -11.50 -18.59 9.23
C PHE A 6 -10.03 -19.01 9.35
N ALA A 7 -9.60 -19.40 10.54
CA ALA A 7 -8.23 -19.76 10.82
C ALA A 7 -8.09 -21.28 10.95
N THR A 8 -7.20 -21.87 10.17
CA THR A 8 -6.86 -23.30 10.25
C THR A 8 -5.36 -23.48 10.29
N ARG A 9 -4.89 -24.50 10.98
CA ARG A 9 -3.50 -24.92 10.98
C ARG A 9 -3.40 -26.40 10.70
N ASN A 10 -2.46 -26.77 9.83
CA ASN A 10 -2.29 -28.16 9.32
C ASN A 10 -3.52 -28.68 8.55
N TYR A 11 -4.28 -27.76 7.97
CA TYR A 11 -5.45 -28.06 7.15
C TYR A 11 -5.38 -27.28 5.84
N THR A 12 -5.61 -27.98 4.74
CA THR A 12 -5.79 -27.36 3.42
C THR A 12 -7.14 -27.78 2.88
N PHE A 13 -7.82 -26.87 2.19
CA PHE A 13 -8.99 -27.23 1.41
C PHE A 13 -8.59 -28.09 0.22
N ALA A 14 -9.43 -29.07 -0.13
CA ALA A 14 -9.29 -29.75 -1.40
C ALA A 14 -9.50 -28.74 -2.55
N GLU A 15 -8.76 -28.89 -3.63
CA GLU A 15 -8.88 -28.01 -4.80
C GLU A 15 -10.32 -27.99 -5.31
N GLY A 16 -10.91 -26.79 -5.45
CA GLY A 16 -12.28 -26.60 -5.90
C GLY A 16 -13.37 -26.90 -4.86
N CYS A 17 -13.00 -27.09 -3.58
CA CYS A 17 -13.94 -27.31 -2.48
C CYS A 17 -15.02 -26.21 -2.42
N GLU A 18 -16.28 -26.63 -2.24
CA GLU A 18 -17.40 -25.67 -2.13
C GLU A 18 -17.29 -24.77 -0.89
N ASP A 19 -16.73 -25.27 0.20
CA ASP A 19 -16.56 -24.49 1.43
C ASP A 19 -15.54 -23.36 1.22
N GLU A 20 -14.46 -23.58 0.46
CA GLU A 20 -13.52 -22.52 0.08
C GLU A 20 -14.22 -21.42 -0.74
N LYS A 21 -15.07 -21.81 -1.69
CA LYS A 21 -15.87 -20.87 -2.48
C LYS A 21 -16.84 -20.08 -1.61
N ARG A 22 -17.53 -20.74 -0.67
CA ARG A 22 -18.43 -20.07 0.30
C ARG A 22 -17.70 -19.06 1.18
N LEU A 23 -16.48 -19.37 1.63
CA LEU A 23 -15.67 -18.41 2.39
C LEU A 23 -15.33 -17.18 1.56
N ALA A 24 -14.94 -17.37 0.29
CA ALA A 24 -14.64 -16.28 -0.63
C ALA A 24 -15.87 -15.41 -0.93
N GLU A 25 -17.03 -16.02 -1.24
CA GLU A 25 -18.31 -15.34 -1.50
C GLU A 25 -18.76 -14.47 -0.30
N ASN A 26 -18.57 -14.98 0.91
CA ASN A 26 -18.91 -14.29 2.15
C ASN A 26 -17.80 -13.34 2.63
N LYS A 27 -16.74 -13.14 1.83
CA LYS A 27 -15.59 -12.28 2.15
C LYS A 27 -14.93 -12.61 3.49
N ILE A 28 -14.95 -13.87 3.87
CA ILE A 28 -14.28 -14.39 5.06
C ILE A 28 -12.80 -14.51 4.74
N PHE A 29 -11.95 -13.92 5.57
CA PHE A 29 -10.52 -14.00 5.38
C PHE A 29 -9.99 -15.37 5.81
N GLN A 30 -9.32 -16.05 4.90
CA GLN A 30 -8.73 -17.37 5.19
C GLN A 30 -7.32 -17.19 5.77
N PHE A 31 -7.15 -17.63 7.02
CA PHE A 31 -5.88 -17.61 7.72
C PHE A 31 -5.32 -19.05 7.80
N THR A 32 -4.71 -19.48 6.71
CA THR A 32 -4.11 -20.81 6.54
C THR A 32 -2.65 -20.82 6.99
N ASP A 33 -2.00 -22.00 6.97
CA ASP A 33 -0.57 -22.14 7.31
C ASP A 33 0.31 -21.17 6.51
N ASN A 34 0.06 -21.05 5.22
CA ASN A 34 0.78 -20.13 4.35
C ASN A 34 0.62 -18.66 4.82
N THR A 35 -0.60 -18.27 5.16
CA THR A 35 -0.87 -16.91 5.68
C THR A 35 -0.16 -16.71 7.02
N TYR A 36 -0.15 -17.72 7.88
CA TYR A 36 0.52 -17.69 9.17
C TYR A 36 2.02 -17.45 9.03
N ASP A 37 2.68 -18.24 8.18
CA ASP A 37 4.12 -18.12 7.92
C ASP A 37 4.47 -16.77 7.28
N TYR A 38 3.63 -16.28 6.38
CA TYR A 38 3.80 -14.96 5.79
C TYR A 38 3.68 -13.85 6.84
N VAL A 39 2.63 -13.87 7.65
CA VAL A 39 2.42 -12.89 8.72
C VAL A 39 3.54 -12.92 9.75
N ASN A 40 4.03 -14.10 10.14
CA ASN A 40 5.19 -14.23 11.02
C ASN A 40 6.46 -13.60 10.42
N SER A 41 6.66 -13.78 9.13
CA SER A 41 7.79 -13.16 8.42
C SER A 41 7.65 -11.63 8.39
N LEU A 42 6.43 -11.12 8.19
CA LEU A 42 6.14 -9.68 8.28
C LEU A 42 6.38 -9.14 9.69
N ILE A 43 5.90 -9.82 10.74
CA ILE A 43 6.11 -9.40 12.14
C ILE A 43 7.61 -9.27 12.46
N LYS A 44 8.42 -10.22 12.01
CA LYS A 44 9.88 -10.18 12.20
C LYS A 44 10.51 -8.99 11.51
N ALA A 45 10.06 -8.65 10.30
CA ALA A 45 10.63 -7.58 9.47
C ALA A 45 10.11 -6.19 9.84
N TYR A 46 8.81 -6.06 10.09
CA TYR A 46 8.13 -4.77 10.30
C TYR A 46 7.98 -4.37 11.77
N LYS A 47 8.13 -5.32 12.71
CA LYS A 47 7.89 -5.11 14.13
C LYS A 47 6.50 -4.50 14.38
N SER A 48 6.39 -3.44 15.19
CA SER A 48 5.11 -2.76 15.48
C SER A 48 4.42 -2.16 14.24
N THR A 49 5.17 -1.86 13.17
CA THR A 49 4.63 -1.25 11.95
C THR A 49 3.97 -2.27 11.01
N VAL A 50 4.03 -3.56 11.35
CA VAL A 50 3.37 -4.65 10.60
C VAL A 50 1.87 -4.43 10.42
N ILE A 51 1.25 -3.67 11.31
CA ILE A 51 -0.19 -3.41 11.31
C ILE A 51 -0.68 -2.84 9.97
N TYR A 52 0.11 -2.00 9.31
CA TYR A 52 -0.25 -1.42 8.00
C TYR A 52 -0.31 -2.49 6.91
N GLN A 53 0.70 -3.39 6.86
CA GLN A 53 0.71 -4.51 5.93
C GLN A 53 -0.41 -5.51 6.24
N PHE A 54 -0.64 -5.78 7.51
CA PHE A 54 -1.68 -6.70 7.95
C PHE A 54 -3.08 -6.19 7.57
N TYR A 55 -3.35 -4.90 7.78
CA TYR A 55 -4.62 -4.31 7.33
C TYR A 55 -4.76 -4.32 5.80
N GLY A 56 -3.68 -4.04 5.06
CA GLY A 56 -3.68 -4.15 3.60
C GLY A 56 -4.00 -5.56 3.12
N LEU A 57 -3.50 -6.59 3.82
CA LEU A 57 -3.77 -7.99 3.52
C LEU A 57 -5.24 -8.35 3.81
N MET A 58 -5.74 -8.00 5.00
CA MET A 58 -7.10 -8.39 5.45
C MET A 58 -8.21 -7.61 4.75
N PHE A 59 -8.01 -6.32 4.53
CA PHE A 59 -9.03 -5.40 4.03
C PHE A 59 -8.75 -4.92 2.61
N ARG A 60 -8.03 -5.70 1.84
CA ARG A 60 -7.64 -5.35 0.47
C ARG A 60 -8.83 -4.76 -0.30
N HIS A 61 -8.62 -3.58 -0.89
CA HIS A 61 -9.60 -2.83 -1.68
C HIS A 61 -10.87 -2.38 -0.91
N GLU A 62 -10.94 -2.61 0.40
CA GLU A 62 -12.03 -2.07 1.20
C GLU A 62 -11.74 -0.62 1.57
N ARG A 63 -12.75 0.23 1.50
CA ARG A 63 -12.62 1.65 1.87
C ARG A 63 -12.34 1.79 3.37
N ILE A 64 -11.37 2.64 3.72
CA ILE A 64 -11.05 3.01 5.10
C ILE A 64 -12.21 3.86 5.64
N ASN A 65 -12.62 4.86 4.86
CA ASN A 65 -13.79 5.71 5.09
C ASN A 65 -14.37 6.17 3.73
N ASN A 66 -15.38 7.03 3.76
CA ASN A 66 -16.01 7.55 2.55
C ASN A 66 -15.28 8.77 1.95
N ASP A 67 -14.29 9.33 2.66
CA ASP A 67 -13.54 10.47 2.20
C ASP A 67 -12.64 10.08 1.02
N LYS A 68 -12.42 11.03 0.13
CA LYS A 68 -11.45 10.90 -0.94
C LYS A 68 -10.24 11.76 -0.60
N ILE A 69 -9.06 11.24 -0.91
CA ILE A 69 -7.81 11.97 -0.78
C ILE A 69 -7.66 12.78 -2.08
N ARG A 70 -7.71 14.11 -1.98
CA ARG A 70 -7.56 15.00 -3.14
C ARG A 70 -6.29 15.81 -2.99
N ILE A 71 -5.34 15.61 -3.89
CA ILE A 71 -3.98 16.15 -3.79
C ILE A 71 -3.62 16.88 -5.08
N PRO A 72 -2.96 18.07 -5.00
CA PRO A 72 -2.34 18.68 -6.17
C PRO A 72 -1.32 17.73 -6.80
N ALA A 73 -1.35 17.61 -8.12
CA ALA A 73 -0.47 16.70 -8.84
C ALA A 73 -0.12 17.25 -10.24
N LEU A 74 1.06 16.86 -10.71
CA LEU A 74 1.46 17.00 -12.10
C LEU A 74 1.24 15.65 -12.80
N LYS A 75 0.50 15.68 -13.91
CA LYS A 75 0.29 14.52 -14.78
C LYS A 75 1.20 14.64 -15.98
N GLY A 76 1.94 13.60 -16.30
CA GLY A 76 2.77 13.52 -17.49
C GLY A 76 2.69 12.17 -18.18
N THR A 77 3.41 12.03 -19.29
CA THR A 77 3.50 10.77 -20.06
C THR A 77 4.97 10.46 -20.32
N MET A 78 5.37 9.23 -20.09
CA MET A 78 6.72 8.73 -20.35
C MET A 78 6.61 7.32 -20.95
N GLY A 79 7.19 7.08 -22.12
CA GLY A 79 7.14 5.79 -22.80
C GLY A 79 5.73 5.28 -23.08
N GLY A 80 4.75 6.17 -23.33
CA GLY A 80 3.34 5.82 -23.52
C GLY A 80 2.55 5.60 -22.22
N HIS A 81 3.21 5.61 -21.07
CA HIS A 81 2.58 5.43 -19.77
C HIS A 81 2.32 6.76 -19.07
N THR A 82 1.13 6.92 -18.50
CA THR A 82 0.79 8.07 -17.66
C THR A 82 1.46 7.94 -16.29
N TYR A 83 2.07 9.04 -15.83
CA TYR A 83 2.58 9.15 -14.46
C TYR A 83 2.04 10.40 -13.77
N TYR A 84 2.11 10.40 -12.45
CA TYR A 84 1.75 11.54 -11.60
C TYR A 84 2.89 11.83 -10.63
N MET A 85 3.19 13.13 -10.42
CA MET A 85 4.07 13.60 -9.36
C MET A 85 3.22 14.34 -8.35
N LEU A 86 3.33 13.95 -7.09
CA LEU A 86 2.53 14.50 -6.00
C LEU A 86 3.31 14.45 -4.68
N SER A 87 2.87 15.21 -3.70
CA SER A 87 3.34 15.10 -2.31
C SER A 87 2.19 14.57 -1.45
N ILE A 88 2.50 13.60 -0.59
CA ILE A 88 1.52 12.93 0.27
C ILE A 88 2.12 12.73 1.67
N GLU A 89 1.29 12.83 2.70
CA GLU A 89 1.73 12.53 4.06
C GLU A 89 2.06 11.04 4.20
N PRO A 90 3.19 10.71 4.86
CA PRO A 90 3.56 9.31 5.11
C PRO A 90 2.46 8.51 5.80
N ALA A 91 1.72 9.10 6.72
CA ALA A 91 0.61 8.43 7.41
C ALA A 91 -0.52 8.02 6.46
N THR A 92 -0.81 8.85 5.48
CA THR A 92 -1.80 8.52 4.44
C THR A 92 -1.30 7.40 3.55
N LEU A 93 -0.05 7.51 3.07
CA LEU A 93 0.55 6.47 2.22
C LEU A 93 0.69 5.13 2.95
N LEU A 94 1.01 5.13 4.26
CA LEU A 94 1.05 3.91 5.07
C LEU A 94 -0.32 3.19 5.15
N LYS A 95 -1.42 3.93 5.16
CA LYS A 95 -2.78 3.36 5.24
C LYS A 95 -3.23 2.74 3.91
N ILE A 96 -2.98 3.43 2.80
CA ILE A 96 -3.42 2.99 1.46
C ILE A 96 -2.37 2.12 0.76
N GLY A 97 -1.12 2.18 1.23
CA GLY A 97 0.03 1.52 0.64
C GLY A 97 0.16 0.06 1.02
N PHE A 98 0.77 -0.71 0.15
CA PHE A 98 1.09 -2.11 0.36
C PHE A 98 2.40 -2.47 -0.33
N VAL A 99 3.21 -3.33 0.29
CA VAL A 99 4.45 -3.85 -0.31
C VAL A 99 4.26 -5.29 -0.73
N LEU A 100 4.49 -5.58 -2.01
CA LEU A 100 4.44 -6.93 -2.56
C LEU A 100 5.77 -7.65 -2.29
N HIS A 101 5.82 -8.43 -1.22
CA HIS A 101 7.03 -9.16 -0.86
C HIS A 101 7.20 -10.45 -1.64
N ARG A 102 8.43 -10.71 -2.07
CA ARG A 102 8.83 -11.99 -2.61
C ARG A 102 9.02 -12.99 -1.46
N THR A 103 7.99 -13.77 -1.17
CA THR A 103 8.04 -14.88 -0.24
C THR A 103 7.56 -16.15 -0.94
N ARG A 104 8.08 -17.31 -0.53
CA ARG A 104 7.63 -18.61 -1.05
C ARG A 104 6.14 -18.88 -0.76
N VAL A 105 5.55 -18.10 0.12
CA VAL A 105 4.23 -18.31 0.71
C VAL A 105 3.18 -17.33 0.17
N ASN A 106 3.58 -16.36 -0.64
CA ASN A 106 2.66 -15.35 -1.15
C ASN A 106 2.00 -15.79 -2.47
N THR A 107 1.33 -16.95 -2.44
CA THR A 107 0.64 -17.54 -3.59
C THR A 107 -0.73 -16.91 -3.87
N GLN A 108 -1.28 -16.16 -2.91
CA GLN A 108 -2.60 -15.51 -3.05
C GLN A 108 -2.59 -14.20 -3.85
N ILE A 109 -1.41 -13.67 -4.16
CA ILE A 109 -1.26 -12.45 -4.95
C ILE A 109 -0.78 -12.83 -6.34
N THR A 110 -1.65 -12.66 -7.33
CA THR A 110 -1.39 -12.95 -8.76
C THR A 110 -0.36 -12.02 -9.41
N MET A 111 0.12 -10.98 -8.69
CA MET A 111 1.11 -10.05 -9.21
C MET A 111 2.55 -10.51 -8.92
N PRO A 112 3.51 -10.22 -9.83
CA PRO A 112 4.90 -10.59 -9.62
C PRO A 112 5.45 -9.90 -8.36
N THR A 113 5.82 -10.69 -7.37
CA THR A 113 6.37 -10.24 -6.09
C THR A 113 7.90 -10.17 -6.22
N TYR A 114 8.47 -8.97 -6.08
CA TYR A 114 9.93 -8.78 -6.23
C TYR A 114 10.56 -7.99 -5.07
N GLN A 115 9.76 -7.43 -4.17
CA GLN A 115 10.27 -6.66 -3.04
C GLN A 115 10.83 -7.57 -1.94
N ARG A 116 12.01 -7.21 -1.42
CA ARG A 116 12.59 -7.88 -0.25
C ARG A 116 11.84 -7.46 1.01
N LEU A 117 11.86 -8.32 2.03
CA LEU A 117 11.40 -7.94 3.37
C LEU A 117 12.23 -6.77 3.91
N LEU A 118 11.60 -5.94 4.73
CA LEU A 118 12.27 -4.81 5.38
C LEU A 118 13.38 -5.29 6.33
N VAL A 119 14.41 -4.46 6.45
CA VAL A 119 15.51 -4.66 7.39
C VAL A 119 15.25 -3.81 8.63
N PRO A 120 14.97 -4.40 9.82
CA PRO A 120 14.58 -3.66 11.02
C PRO A 120 15.58 -2.58 11.46
N SER A 121 16.89 -2.85 11.32
CA SER A 121 17.93 -1.86 11.65
C SER A 121 17.87 -0.62 10.76
N ARG A 122 17.52 -0.78 9.47
CA ARG A 122 17.32 0.34 8.55
C ARG A 122 16.08 1.16 8.93
N LEU A 123 14.99 0.51 9.34
CA LEU A 123 13.79 1.22 9.80
C LEU A 123 14.09 2.09 11.00
N LYS A 124 14.81 1.54 12.00
CA LYS A 124 15.26 2.28 13.17
C LYS A 124 16.15 3.47 12.78
N GLY A 125 17.16 3.24 11.95
CA GLY A 125 18.07 4.29 11.49
C GLY A 125 17.36 5.41 10.73
N ILE A 126 16.38 5.08 9.89
CA ILE A 126 15.56 6.08 9.17
C ILE A 126 14.69 6.86 10.15
N GLY A 127 13.99 6.22 11.08
CA GLY A 127 13.21 6.91 12.10
C GLY A 127 14.06 7.88 12.94
N GLU A 128 15.25 7.46 13.37
CA GLU A 128 16.19 8.33 14.09
C GLU A 128 16.71 9.49 13.23
N PHE A 129 16.96 9.26 11.96
CA PHE A 129 17.37 10.31 11.02
C PHE A 129 16.29 11.38 10.87
N ILE A 130 15.03 10.96 10.73
CA ILE A 130 13.88 11.86 10.63
C ILE A 130 13.68 12.63 11.94
N ASP A 131 13.57 11.92 13.08
CA ASP A 131 13.12 12.50 14.35
C ASP A 131 14.20 13.31 15.08
N LYS A 132 15.47 12.87 15.02
CA LYS A 132 16.55 13.46 15.80
C LYS A 132 17.42 14.41 14.99
N LYS A 133 17.51 14.18 13.67
CA LYS A 133 18.42 14.93 12.79
C LYS A 133 17.70 15.87 11.81
N ASN A 134 16.37 15.99 11.92
CA ASN A 134 15.54 16.71 10.95
C ASN A 134 15.85 16.27 9.51
N GLY A 135 16.08 14.97 9.35
CA GLY A 135 16.49 14.39 8.09
C GLY A 135 15.39 14.43 7.04
N TYR A 136 15.78 14.59 5.81
CA TYR A 136 14.90 14.55 4.64
C TYR A 136 15.46 13.63 3.57
N PHE A 137 14.60 13.16 2.69
CA PHE A 137 14.97 12.29 1.58
C PHE A 137 14.71 13.02 0.27
N PRO A 138 15.75 13.33 -0.52
CA PRO A 138 15.59 14.02 -1.80
C PRO A 138 15.02 13.12 -2.90
N ASN A 139 15.04 11.79 -2.69
CA ASN A 139 14.60 10.83 -3.68
C ASN A 139 13.12 10.51 -3.51
N SER A 140 12.37 10.50 -4.60
CA SER A 140 10.95 10.15 -4.63
C SER A 140 10.69 8.71 -4.21
N VAL A 141 9.53 8.47 -3.62
CA VAL A 141 8.94 7.15 -3.47
C VAL A 141 8.19 6.83 -4.76
N ILE A 142 8.33 5.61 -5.27
CA ILE A 142 7.61 5.16 -6.47
C ILE A 142 6.48 4.23 -6.04
N ILE A 143 5.27 4.58 -6.45
CA ILE A 143 4.08 3.78 -6.20
C ILE A 143 3.35 3.46 -7.51
N ASN A 144 2.65 2.34 -7.54
CA ASN A 144 1.73 1.99 -8.60
C ASN A 144 0.33 1.81 -8.02
N PHE A 145 -0.67 2.49 -8.59
CA PHE A 145 -2.04 2.33 -8.15
C PHE A 145 -2.68 1.09 -8.77
N ASP A 146 -3.41 0.35 -7.94
CA ASP A 146 -4.20 -0.80 -8.39
C ASP A 146 -5.53 -0.30 -8.97
N ASP A 147 -5.72 -0.49 -10.27
CA ASP A 147 -6.93 -0.11 -11.01
C ASP A 147 -7.83 -1.31 -11.35
N SER A 148 -7.54 -2.49 -10.81
CA SER A 148 -8.28 -3.72 -11.04
C SER A 148 -9.77 -3.60 -10.68
N GLU A 149 -10.10 -2.83 -9.63
CA GLU A 149 -11.46 -2.54 -9.25
C GLU A 149 -11.90 -1.12 -9.66
N ARG A 150 -12.94 -1.00 -10.49
CA ARG A 150 -13.46 0.28 -10.99
C ARG A 150 -13.74 1.31 -9.88
N LYS A 151 -14.25 0.86 -8.72
CA LYS A 151 -14.55 1.73 -7.56
C LYS A 151 -13.33 2.35 -6.91
N ASN A 152 -12.13 1.78 -7.15
CA ASN A 152 -10.85 2.20 -6.56
C ASN A 152 -9.93 2.90 -7.57
N ARG A 153 -10.43 3.25 -8.75
CA ARG A 153 -9.64 3.99 -9.73
C ARG A 153 -9.38 5.42 -9.28
N ILE A 154 -8.15 5.86 -9.48
CA ILE A 154 -7.76 7.26 -9.31
C ILE A 154 -8.39 8.10 -10.42
N GLN A 155 -8.65 9.39 -10.12
CA GLN A 155 -9.19 10.35 -11.08
C GLN A 155 -8.32 11.59 -11.07
N PHE A 156 -8.08 12.16 -12.24
CA PHE A 156 -7.31 13.40 -12.38
C PHE A 156 -8.19 14.47 -13.01
N ASP A 157 -8.32 15.59 -12.30
CA ASP A 157 -9.05 16.77 -12.74
C ASP A 157 -8.04 17.89 -13.05
N LEU A 158 -8.13 18.48 -14.23
CA LEU A 158 -7.29 19.61 -14.62
C LEU A 158 -7.57 20.81 -13.73
N ALA A 159 -6.53 21.56 -13.35
CA ALA A 159 -6.72 22.81 -12.61
C ALA A 159 -7.39 23.87 -13.48
N SER A 160 -8.20 24.75 -12.87
CA SER A 160 -8.83 25.86 -13.57
C SER A 160 -7.77 26.75 -14.23
N GLY A 161 -7.90 26.99 -15.54
CA GLY A 161 -6.92 27.72 -16.34
C GLY A 161 -5.71 26.90 -16.79
N GLY A 162 -5.66 25.62 -16.49
CA GLY A 162 -4.67 24.70 -17.03
C GLY A 162 -4.90 24.45 -18.53
N SER A 163 -3.82 24.47 -19.34
CA SER A 163 -3.90 24.12 -20.76
C SER A 163 -3.83 22.61 -20.95
N ASP A 164 -4.71 22.08 -21.80
CA ASP A 164 -4.67 20.66 -22.19
C ASP A 164 -3.59 20.41 -23.27
N ASP A 165 -3.03 21.46 -23.84
CA ASP A 165 -2.03 21.41 -24.92
C ASP A 165 -0.59 21.18 -24.41
N THR A 166 -0.36 21.21 -23.11
CA THR A 166 0.96 20.99 -22.55
C THR A 166 1.25 19.49 -22.31
N ARG A 167 2.52 19.07 -22.50
CA ARG A 167 2.95 17.69 -22.23
C ARG A 167 2.81 17.30 -20.75
N THR A 168 2.87 18.28 -19.87
CA THR A 168 2.67 18.11 -18.42
C THR A 168 1.50 18.97 -17.99
N LYS A 169 0.55 18.39 -17.28
CA LYS A 169 -0.70 19.02 -16.86
C LYS A 169 -0.71 19.20 -15.35
N LEU A 170 -1.04 20.39 -14.89
CA LEU A 170 -1.27 20.65 -13.47
C LEU A 170 -2.75 20.39 -13.13
N GLY A 171 -2.99 19.68 -12.05
CA GLY A 171 -4.35 19.38 -11.64
C GLY A 171 -4.42 18.79 -10.24
N TYR A 172 -5.50 18.06 -9.99
CA TYR A 172 -5.75 17.38 -8.74
C TYR A 172 -5.95 15.89 -8.97
N LEU A 173 -5.19 15.07 -8.26
CA LEU A 173 -5.38 13.64 -8.22
C LEU A 173 -6.32 13.27 -7.08
N THR A 174 -7.43 12.62 -7.40
CA THR A 174 -8.37 12.09 -6.43
C THR A 174 -8.10 10.60 -6.25
N ILE A 175 -7.68 10.23 -5.04
CA ILE A 175 -7.30 8.87 -4.66
C ILE A 175 -8.38 8.34 -3.71
N PRO A 176 -8.96 7.15 -3.97
CA PRO A 176 -9.87 6.51 -3.02
C PRO A 176 -9.15 6.22 -1.69
N ASN A 177 -9.79 6.50 -0.57
CA ASN A 177 -9.25 6.16 0.74
C ASN A 177 -9.58 4.69 1.07
N ALA A 178 -8.77 3.77 0.54
CA ALA A 178 -8.98 2.33 0.68
C ALA A 178 -7.66 1.60 0.94
N TYR A 179 -7.74 0.45 1.60
CA TYR A 179 -6.55 -0.36 1.89
C TYR A 179 -5.98 -1.01 0.63
N CYS A 180 -4.67 -1.11 0.56
CA CYS A 180 -3.94 -1.86 -0.48
C CYS A 180 -4.28 -1.41 -1.92
N ILE A 181 -4.42 -0.09 -2.15
CA ILE A 181 -4.67 0.47 -3.48
C ILE A 181 -3.43 1.07 -4.13
N ALA A 182 -2.35 1.27 -3.35
CA ALA A 182 -1.08 1.80 -3.83
C ALA A 182 0.05 0.80 -3.52
N TYR A 183 0.59 0.16 -4.53
CA TYR A 183 1.76 -0.72 -4.36
C TYR A 183 3.03 0.11 -4.30
N ILE A 184 3.80 -0.02 -3.22
CA ILE A 184 5.08 0.67 -3.06
C ILE A 184 6.14 -0.11 -3.85
N ILE A 185 6.60 0.48 -4.95
CA ILE A 185 7.56 -0.12 -5.87
C ILE A 185 8.99 0.19 -5.44
N ASP A 186 9.25 1.43 -5.01
CA ASP A 186 10.52 1.83 -4.39
C ASP A 186 10.27 2.76 -3.21
N GLY A 187 11.21 2.75 -2.25
CA GLY A 187 11.15 3.60 -1.07
C GLY A 187 10.44 2.98 0.14
N GLN A 188 10.15 1.68 0.15
CA GLN A 188 9.47 1.00 1.26
C GLN A 188 10.11 1.29 2.64
N HIS A 189 11.45 1.26 2.75
CA HIS A 189 12.13 1.57 4.01
C HIS A 189 11.89 3.01 4.47
N ARG A 190 11.83 3.96 3.53
CA ARG A 190 11.55 5.38 3.83
C ARG A 190 10.13 5.55 4.36
N VAL A 191 9.13 5.00 3.66
CA VAL A 191 7.73 5.04 4.07
C VAL A 191 7.52 4.42 5.45
N TYR A 192 8.02 3.19 5.65
CA TYR A 192 7.87 2.49 6.94
C TYR A 192 8.76 3.06 8.05
N GLY A 193 9.86 3.74 7.71
CA GLY A 193 10.66 4.50 8.67
C GLY A 193 9.89 5.66 9.32
N TYR A 194 8.91 6.23 8.59
CA TYR A 194 8.00 7.24 9.15
C TYR A 194 6.94 6.66 10.09
N ALA A 195 6.65 5.36 10.03
CA ALA A 195 5.51 4.79 10.76
C ALA A 195 5.53 5.04 12.27
N GLY A 196 6.72 5.08 12.87
CA GLY A 196 6.93 5.42 14.29
C GLY A 196 7.33 6.87 14.56
N SER A 197 7.48 7.69 13.52
CA SER A 197 7.93 9.08 13.63
C SER A 197 6.81 10.01 14.07
N LYS A 198 7.16 11.03 14.87
CA LYS A 198 6.26 12.13 15.22
C LYS A 198 5.87 13.00 14.02
N TYR A 199 6.61 12.93 12.93
CA TYR A 199 6.41 13.71 11.72
C TYR A 199 5.60 12.99 10.63
N LYS A 200 5.06 11.80 10.92
CA LYS A 200 4.33 11.01 9.91
C LYS A 200 3.07 11.68 9.36
N ASP A 201 2.45 12.55 10.17
CA ASP A 201 1.21 13.27 9.83
C ASP A 201 1.46 14.74 9.39
N THR A 202 2.70 15.21 9.45
CA THR A 202 3.06 16.63 9.17
C THR A 202 4.08 16.79 8.05
N ASN A 203 4.93 15.80 7.81
CA ASN A 203 5.81 15.80 6.67
C ASN A 203 5.08 15.29 5.42
N THR A 204 5.64 15.62 4.26
CA THR A 204 5.25 15.04 2.96
C THR A 204 6.43 14.30 2.33
N ILE A 205 6.13 13.30 1.51
CA ILE A 205 7.09 12.51 0.73
C ILE A 205 6.64 12.40 -0.72
#